data_1780a791769355a3f97eddc9bd965ee6
#
_entry.id   1780a791769355a3f97eddc9bd965ee6
#
_cell.length_a   1.000
_cell.length_b   1.000
_cell.length_c   1.000
_cell.angle_alpha   90.00
_cell.angle_beta   90.00
_cell.angle_gamma   90.00
#
_symmetry.space_group_name_H-M   'P 1'
#
loop_
_entity.id
_entity.type
_entity.pdbx_description
1 polymer ?
#
loop_
_entity_poly.entity_id
_entity_poly.type
_entity_poly.pdbx_seq_one_letter_code
_entity_poly.pdbx_strand_id
1 'polypeptide(L)'
;MMITSTNTLSQLQLKLDTISNNIANVDTTGYKRKEANFTDLLVQQFNNQTTASQEIGRLTPNGIRQGTGAKLGQSQLILTQGSLKTTNRSLDAAFTKPDLFFSVRVSDESGENIRYTRDGAFFMTPVDGNDHQVMLVTGDGNSVLDEFNRPIVVNGNVTDISMSENGQIKIETSDRGTQTFELGIVSVKKPQFMEQLGGNVLALPSNFNQLNMNAEDILTSLTGGLRGEISMTQGALEGSNVDLSKEMSNLIMVQRQYQFQSRAITMADQMQGIVNSIR
;
A
#
# COMPACT_ATOMS: atom_id res chain seq x y z
N MET A 1 19.35 20.31 -20.15
CA MET A 1 18.39 20.99 -19.27
C MET A 1 16.94 20.62 -19.55
N MET A 2 16.41 20.75 -20.77
CA MET A 2 15.00 20.38 -21.05
C MET A 2 14.65 18.94 -20.66
N ILE A 3 15.47 17.95 -21.02
CA ILE A 3 15.22 16.54 -20.69
C ILE A 3 15.18 16.29 -19.18
N THR A 4 16.08 16.91 -18.42
CA THR A 4 16.11 16.80 -16.95
C THR A 4 14.86 17.42 -16.32
N SER A 5 14.44 18.57 -16.84
CA SER A 5 13.23 19.28 -16.39
C SER A 5 11.96 18.51 -16.70
N THR A 6 11.86 17.90 -17.88
CA THR A 6 10.72 17.06 -18.27
C THR A 6 10.64 15.81 -17.39
N ASN A 7 11.77 15.15 -17.14
CA ASN A 7 11.81 14.01 -16.20
C ASN A 7 11.35 14.42 -14.80
N THR A 8 11.82 15.55 -14.29
CA THR A 8 11.40 16.06 -12.97
C THR A 8 9.91 16.36 -12.94
N LEU A 9 9.33 16.96 -14.00
CA LEU A 9 7.89 17.20 -14.10
C LEU A 9 7.10 15.89 -14.03
N SER A 10 7.50 14.87 -14.78
CA SER A 10 6.86 13.56 -14.76
C SER A 10 6.92 12.93 -13.35
N GLN A 11 8.06 13.06 -12.65
CA GLN A 11 8.19 12.54 -11.29
C GLN A 11 7.33 13.33 -10.28
N LEU A 12 7.21 14.65 -10.43
CA LEU A 12 6.32 15.47 -9.60
C LEU A 12 4.85 15.11 -9.83
N GLN A 13 4.48 14.76 -11.07
CA GLN A 13 3.13 14.28 -11.38
C GLN A 13 2.83 12.96 -10.68
N LEU A 14 3.73 11.98 -10.72
CA LEU A 14 3.56 10.71 -9.98
C LEU A 14 3.44 10.92 -8.47
N LYS A 15 4.14 11.93 -7.92
CA LYS A 15 3.99 12.32 -6.51
C LYS A 15 2.63 12.96 -6.24
N LEU A 16 2.15 13.82 -7.13
CA LEU A 16 0.81 14.40 -7.03
C LEU A 16 -0.26 13.31 -7.04
N ASP A 17 -0.13 12.32 -7.93
CA ASP A 17 -1.04 11.19 -8.03
C ASP A 17 -1.05 10.37 -6.73
N THR A 18 0.13 10.13 -6.14
CA THR A 18 0.25 9.42 -4.86
C THR A 18 -0.43 10.18 -3.71
N ILE A 19 -0.20 11.51 -3.61
CA ILE A 19 -0.81 12.37 -2.59
C ILE A 19 -2.33 12.44 -2.79
N SER A 20 -2.80 12.58 -4.04
CA SER A 20 -4.22 12.62 -4.38
C SER A 20 -4.92 11.30 -4.00
N ASN A 21 -4.25 10.18 -4.22
CA ASN A 21 -4.74 8.85 -3.84
C ASN A 21 -4.86 8.72 -2.31
N ASN A 22 -3.85 9.21 -1.55
CA ASN A 22 -3.92 9.24 -0.10
C ASN A 22 -5.09 10.11 0.40
N ILE A 23 -5.27 11.32 -0.16
CA ILE A 23 -6.34 12.22 0.22
C ILE A 23 -7.72 11.62 -0.08
N ALA A 24 -7.89 11.01 -1.25
CA ALA A 24 -9.14 10.37 -1.65
C ALA A 24 -9.55 9.23 -0.69
N ASN A 25 -8.56 8.59 -0.05
CA ASN A 25 -8.77 7.45 0.83
C ASN A 25 -8.59 7.78 2.32
N VAL A 26 -8.74 9.05 2.72
CA VAL A 26 -8.60 9.46 4.14
C VAL A 26 -9.68 8.85 5.04
N ASP A 27 -10.89 8.65 4.52
CA ASP A 27 -12.02 8.06 5.26
C ASP A 27 -12.21 6.56 4.97
N THR A 28 -11.36 5.96 4.13
CA THR A 28 -11.48 4.56 3.74
C THR A 28 -10.95 3.63 4.84
N THR A 29 -11.78 2.69 5.29
CA THR A 29 -11.43 1.71 6.34
C THR A 29 -10.25 0.85 5.91
N GLY A 30 -9.29 0.66 6.79
CA GLY A 30 -8.13 -0.20 6.55
C GLY A 30 -7.13 0.33 5.52
N TYR A 31 -7.33 1.52 4.96
CA TYR A 31 -6.40 2.08 3.99
C TYR A 31 -5.05 2.41 4.62
N LYS A 32 -3.99 2.06 3.92
CA LYS A 32 -2.61 2.38 4.28
C LYS A 32 -2.00 3.35 3.28
N ARG A 33 -1.52 4.51 3.77
CA ARG A 33 -0.94 5.55 2.91
C ARG A 33 0.31 5.06 2.20
N LYS A 34 0.51 5.58 1.00
CA LYS A 34 1.73 5.42 0.22
C LYS A 34 2.63 6.64 0.38
N GLU A 35 3.92 6.40 0.49
CA GLU A 35 4.92 7.46 0.48
C GLU A 35 5.86 7.25 -0.71
N ALA A 36 6.03 8.30 -1.50
CA ALA A 36 6.89 8.30 -2.66
C ALA A 36 8.23 8.94 -2.30
N ASN A 37 9.30 8.15 -2.34
CA ASN A 37 10.67 8.61 -2.11
C ASN A 37 11.37 8.89 -3.43
N PHE A 38 12.08 10.02 -3.49
CA PHE A 38 12.91 10.36 -4.63
C PHE A 38 14.34 9.92 -4.41
N THR A 39 14.92 9.37 -5.45
CA THR A 39 16.36 9.07 -5.52
C THR A 39 16.97 9.84 -6.68
N ASP A 40 18.20 10.31 -6.52
CA ASP A 40 18.94 10.93 -7.61
C ASP A 40 19.22 9.91 -8.71
N LEU A 41 18.98 10.32 -9.95
CA LEU A 41 19.51 9.61 -11.10
C LEU A 41 21.04 9.76 -11.12
N LEU A 42 21.71 8.91 -11.89
CA LEU A 42 23.15 8.90 -12.07
C LEU A 42 23.75 10.31 -12.18
N VAL A 43 24.75 10.58 -11.37
CA VAL A 43 25.54 11.81 -11.45
C VAL A 43 26.67 11.56 -12.43
N GLN A 44 26.71 12.36 -13.50
CA GLN A 44 27.85 12.34 -14.42
C GLN A 44 28.95 13.25 -13.84
N GLN A 45 30.13 12.67 -13.61
CA GLN A 45 31.29 13.39 -13.12
C GLN A 45 32.27 13.59 -14.29
N PHE A 46 32.49 14.85 -14.66
CA PHE A 46 33.49 15.23 -15.64
C PHE A 46 34.78 15.61 -14.92
N ASN A 47 35.82 14.78 -15.01
CA ASN A 47 37.16 15.13 -14.53
C ASN A 47 37.90 15.82 -15.67
N ASN A 48 37.97 17.14 -15.63
CA ASN A 48 38.57 17.95 -16.67
C ASN A 48 40.05 18.32 -16.43
N GLN A 49 40.70 17.75 -15.40
CA GLN A 49 42.10 18.03 -15.08
C GLN A 49 42.88 16.74 -14.89
N THR A 50 43.91 16.56 -15.73
CA THR A 50 44.78 15.38 -15.74
C THR A 50 46.14 15.63 -15.10
N THR A 51 46.43 16.82 -14.55
CA THR A 51 47.74 17.19 -13.98
C THR A 51 47.74 17.16 -12.47
N ALA A 52 48.35 16.15 -11.88
CA ALA A 52 48.49 15.95 -10.43
C ALA A 52 49.19 17.14 -9.70
N SER A 53 49.99 17.95 -10.40
CA SER A 53 50.70 19.11 -9.82
C SER A 53 49.76 20.27 -9.45
N GLN A 54 48.55 20.31 -9.99
CA GLN A 54 47.56 21.38 -9.69
C GLN A 54 46.58 20.97 -8.61
N GLU A 55 46.68 19.77 -8.05
CA GLU A 55 45.83 19.25 -6.99
C GLU A 55 46.33 19.59 -5.57
N ILE A 56 47.59 20.00 -5.45
CA ILE A 56 48.24 20.28 -4.18
C ILE A 56 47.63 21.56 -3.56
N GLY A 57 46.92 21.40 -2.44
CA GLY A 57 46.28 22.49 -1.70
C GLY A 57 44.83 22.81 -2.05
N ARG A 58 44.19 22.02 -2.93
CA ARG A 58 42.80 22.22 -3.33
C ARG A 58 41.83 21.62 -2.31
N LEU A 59 40.97 22.46 -1.73
CA LEU A 59 39.91 22.06 -0.77
C LEU A 59 38.59 21.64 -1.43
N THR A 60 38.45 21.84 -2.76
CA THR A 60 37.23 21.49 -3.52
C THR A 60 37.39 20.16 -4.21
N PRO A 61 36.32 19.31 -4.29
CA PRO A 61 36.36 18.05 -5.01
C PRO A 61 36.71 18.25 -6.49
N ASN A 62 37.49 17.32 -7.06
CA ASN A 62 37.83 17.32 -8.47
C ASN A 62 36.59 17.02 -9.34
N GLY A 63 36.41 17.79 -10.41
CA GLY A 63 35.38 17.57 -11.41
C GLY A 63 34.09 18.33 -11.18
N ILE A 64 33.32 18.45 -12.25
CA ILE A 64 31.98 19.01 -12.25
C ILE A 64 31.00 17.85 -12.18
N ARG A 65 30.18 17.83 -11.14
CA ARG A 65 29.09 16.85 -11.01
C ARG A 65 27.83 17.43 -11.64
N GLN A 66 27.35 16.79 -12.69
CA GLN A 66 26.09 17.14 -13.32
C GLN A 66 25.07 16.05 -13.03
N GLY A 67 24.03 16.37 -12.25
CA GLY A 67 22.89 15.45 -12.01
C GLY A 67 22.01 15.37 -13.26
N THR A 68 21.53 14.17 -13.58
CA THR A 68 20.63 13.91 -14.71
C THR A 68 19.15 14.03 -14.33
N GLY A 69 18.83 14.41 -13.10
CA GLY A 69 17.48 14.57 -12.57
C GLY A 69 17.15 13.63 -11.42
N ALA A 70 15.94 13.75 -10.87
CA ALA A 70 15.43 12.87 -9.83
C ALA A 70 14.54 11.80 -10.46
N LYS A 71 14.56 10.60 -9.89
CA LYS A 71 13.65 9.49 -10.20
C LYS A 71 12.84 9.16 -8.96
N LEU A 72 11.56 8.87 -9.14
CA LEU A 72 10.78 8.20 -8.10
C LEU A 72 11.44 6.84 -7.82
N GLY A 73 12.06 6.70 -6.65
CA GLY A 73 12.79 5.47 -6.31
C GLY A 73 11.85 4.32 -6.09
N GLN A 74 10.96 4.47 -5.12
CA GLN A 74 9.98 3.45 -4.76
C GLN A 74 8.79 4.11 -4.06
N SER A 75 7.58 3.66 -4.39
CA SER A 75 6.40 3.95 -3.60
C SER A 75 6.34 2.92 -2.47
N GLN A 76 6.46 3.36 -1.24
CA GLN A 76 6.46 2.49 -0.08
C GLN A 76 5.14 2.60 0.67
N LEU A 77 4.57 1.44 1.03
CA LEU A 77 3.41 1.33 1.90
C LEU A 77 3.83 1.59 3.37
N ILE A 78 3.13 2.47 4.06
CA ILE A 78 3.37 2.79 5.46
C ILE A 78 2.37 2.03 6.33
N LEU A 79 2.85 1.06 7.10
CA LEU A 79 2.01 0.17 7.90
C LEU A 79 1.63 0.74 9.28
N THR A 80 1.97 1.98 9.61
CA THR A 80 1.53 2.57 10.89
C THR A 80 0.03 2.39 11.07
N GLN A 81 -0.37 2.12 12.30
CA GLN A 81 -1.78 1.91 12.63
C GLN A 81 -2.58 3.20 12.51
N GLY A 82 -3.76 3.11 11.90
CA GLY A 82 -4.75 4.19 11.89
C GLY A 82 -5.52 4.28 13.20
N SER A 83 -6.42 5.24 13.31
CA SER A 83 -7.31 5.35 14.48
C SER A 83 -8.29 4.19 14.52
N LEU A 84 -8.47 3.57 15.69
CA LEU A 84 -9.52 2.57 15.90
C LEU A 84 -10.84 3.28 16.22
N LYS A 85 -11.89 2.96 15.48
CA LYS A 85 -13.25 3.47 15.68
C LYS A 85 -14.15 2.33 16.15
N THR A 86 -14.77 2.46 17.31
CA THR A 86 -15.75 1.48 17.80
C THR A 86 -17.06 1.61 17.01
N THR A 87 -17.52 0.49 16.47
CA THR A 87 -18.76 0.42 15.67
C THR A 87 -19.88 -0.34 16.38
N ASN A 88 -19.53 -1.14 17.39
CA ASN A 88 -20.43 -2.05 18.12
C ASN A 88 -21.15 -3.09 17.22
N ARG A 89 -20.65 -3.31 16.01
CA ARG A 89 -21.14 -4.35 15.10
C ARG A 89 -20.31 -5.63 15.28
N SER A 90 -20.97 -6.74 15.52
CA SER A 90 -20.29 -8.02 15.83
C SER A 90 -19.42 -8.57 14.70
N LEU A 91 -19.72 -8.20 13.45
CA LEU A 91 -18.94 -8.59 12.27
C LEU A 91 -17.76 -7.65 11.95
N ASP A 92 -17.61 -6.55 12.67
CA ASP A 92 -16.49 -5.65 12.49
C ASP A 92 -15.32 -6.07 13.38
N ALA A 93 -14.14 -6.10 12.80
CA ALA A 93 -12.92 -6.52 13.47
C ALA A 93 -11.75 -5.60 13.09
N ALA A 94 -10.97 -5.20 14.07
CA ALA A 94 -9.76 -4.42 13.85
C ALA A 94 -8.56 -5.05 14.54
N PHE A 95 -7.42 -5.04 13.87
CA PHE A 95 -6.18 -5.44 14.50
C PHE A 95 -5.62 -4.32 15.38
N THR A 96 -4.95 -4.70 16.45
CA THR A 96 -4.23 -3.78 17.33
C THR A 96 -2.73 -3.69 17.02
N LYS A 97 -2.22 -4.58 16.16
CA LYS A 97 -0.84 -4.55 15.65
C LYS A 97 -0.81 -4.09 14.19
N PRO A 98 0.21 -3.34 13.76
CA PRO A 98 0.24 -2.69 12.44
C PRO A 98 0.52 -3.62 11.26
N ASP A 99 1.14 -4.77 11.49
CA ASP A 99 1.66 -5.70 10.47
C ASP A 99 0.70 -6.82 10.07
N LEU A 100 -0.48 -6.91 10.70
CA LEU A 100 -1.45 -7.97 10.49
C LEU A 100 -2.44 -7.63 9.37
N PHE A 101 -2.80 -8.63 8.56
CA PHE A 101 -3.78 -8.51 7.47
C PHE A 101 -4.65 -9.75 7.38
N PHE A 102 -5.90 -9.57 6.98
CA PHE A 102 -6.83 -10.66 6.66
C PHE A 102 -6.53 -11.20 5.26
N SER A 103 -6.63 -12.51 5.10
CA SER A 103 -6.58 -13.18 3.80
C SER A 103 -7.96 -13.23 3.18
N VAL A 104 -8.07 -12.76 1.95
CA VAL A 104 -9.32 -12.75 1.17
C VAL A 104 -9.07 -13.34 -0.21
N ARG A 105 -10.11 -13.90 -0.79
CA ARG A 105 -10.08 -14.41 -2.16
C ARG A 105 -10.79 -13.41 -3.07
N VAL A 106 -10.06 -12.93 -4.05
CA VAL A 106 -10.57 -12.02 -5.09
C VAL A 106 -10.62 -12.78 -6.41
N SER A 107 -11.75 -12.71 -7.08
CA SER A 107 -11.92 -13.24 -8.44
C SER A 107 -11.59 -12.13 -9.44
N ASP A 108 -10.44 -12.23 -10.08
CA ASP A 108 -9.99 -11.34 -11.14
C ASP A 108 -10.15 -12.01 -12.51
N GLU A 109 -9.93 -11.27 -13.59
CA GLU A 109 -9.88 -11.80 -14.96
C GLU A 109 -8.83 -12.93 -15.12
N SER A 110 -7.83 -12.96 -14.24
CA SER A 110 -6.76 -13.96 -14.19
C SER A 110 -7.13 -15.21 -13.39
N GLY A 111 -8.32 -15.26 -12.76
CA GLY A 111 -8.80 -16.34 -11.91
C GLY A 111 -8.93 -15.94 -10.43
N GLU A 112 -9.03 -16.94 -9.57
CA GLU A 112 -9.12 -16.74 -8.13
C GLU A 112 -7.73 -16.53 -7.53
N ASN A 113 -7.52 -15.38 -6.91
CA ASN A 113 -6.25 -15.00 -6.30
C ASN A 113 -6.40 -14.69 -4.82
N ILE A 114 -5.43 -15.12 -4.01
CA ILE A 114 -5.36 -14.73 -2.61
C ILE A 114 -4.79 -13.31 -2.52
N ARG A 115 -5.51 -12.45 -1.80
CA ARG A 115 -5.13 -11.07 -1.52
C ARG A 115 -5.21 -10.81 -0.03
N TYR A 116 -4.67 -9.69 0.40
CA TYR A 116 -4.58 -9.32 1.81
C TYR A 116 -5.22 -7.97 2.02
N THR A 117 -6.07 -7.86 3.03
CA THR A 117 -6.74 -6.60 3.36
C THR A 117 -6.62 -6.28 4.84
N ARG A 118 -6.66 -4.98 5.15
CA ARG A 118 -6.75 -4.49 6.51
C ARG A 118 -8.20 -4.12 6.89
N ASP A 119 -9.09 -4.11 5.89
CA ASP A 119 -10.50 -3.85 6.13
C ASP A 119 -11.15 -5.06 6.82
N GLY A 120 -11.64 -4.82 8.03
CA GLY A 120 -12.34 -5.81 8.84
C GLY A 120 -13.85 -5.62 8.87
N ALA A 121 -14.43 -4.85 7.96
CA ALA A 121 -15.87 -4.72 7.79
C ALA A 121 -16.41 -5.94 7.03
N PHE A 122 -16.84 -6.97 7.76
CA PHE A 122 -17.31 -8.20 7.15
C PHE A 122 -18.84 -8.21 7.00
N PHE A 123 -19.30 -8.97 6.01
CA PHE A 123 -20.71 -9.18 5.69
C PHE A 123 -20.99 -10.66 5.48
N MET A 124 -22.22 -11.05 5.61
CA MET A 124 -22.68 -12.39 5.28
C MET A 124 -23.55 -12.33 4.04
N THR A 125 -23.20 -13.16 3.05
CA THR A 125 -23.92 -13.28 1.78
C THR A 125 -24.35 -14.73 1.59
N PRO A 126 -25.62 -15.00 1.16
CA PRO A 126 -26.05 -16.35 0.81
C PRO A 126 -25.16 -16.92 -0.29
N VAL A 127 -24.88 -18.22 -0.20
CA VAL A 127 -24.14 -18.94 -1.25
C VAL A 127 -25.12 -19.32 -2.34
N ASP A 128 -24.75 -19.09 -3.61
CA ASP A 128 -25.60 -19.40 -4.78
C ASP A 128 -26.10 -20.86 -4.74
N GLY A 129 -27.42 -21.00 -4.79
CA GLY A 129 -28.09 -22.30 -4.83
C GLY A 129 -28.43 -22.95 -3.50
N ASN A 130 -28.07 -22.31 -2.36
CA ASN A 130 -28.39 -22.83 -1.03
C ASN A 130 -28.79 -21.74 -0.05
N ASP A 131 -30.09 -21.57 0.20
CA ASP A 131 -30.64 -20.59 1.15
C ASP A 131 -30.21 -20.83 2.62
N HIS A 132 -29.63 -21.99 2.92
CA HIS A 132 -29.17 -22.36 4.27
C HIS A 132 -27.66 -22.21 4.48
N GLN A 133 -26.94 -21.68 3.50
CA GLN A 133 -25.50 -21.44 3.60
C GLN A 133 -25.20 -19.96 3.38
N VAL A 134 -24.44 -19.38 4.31
CA VAL A 134 -23.94 -18.01 4.20
C VAL A 134 -22.42 -18.01 4.21
N MET A 135 -21.85 -17.19 3.36
CA MET A 135 -20.41 -17.02 3.23
C MET A 135 -20.00 -15.67 3.81
N LEU A 136 -18.87 -15.64 4.51
CA LEU A 136 -18.28 -14.41 5.03
C LEU A 136 -17.55 -13.69 3.91
N VAL A 137 -17.91 -12.42 3.64
CA VAL A 137 -17.36 -11.59 2.58
C VAL A 137 -16.96 -10.21 3.10
N THR A 138 -16.08 -9.52 2.37
CA THR A 138 -15.79 -8.10 2.58
C THR A 138 -16.87 -7.22 1.95
N GLY A 139 -16.80 -5.89 2.19
CA GLY A 139 -17.70 -4.91 1.56
C GLY A 139 -17.68 -4.96 0.02
N ASP A 140 -16.59 -5.35 -0.58
CA ASP A 140 -16.42 -5.51 -2.03
C ASP A 140 -16.89 -6.88 -2.56
N GLY A 141 -17.43 -7.76 -1.70
CA GLY A 141 -17.91 -9.09 -2.08
C GLY A 141 -16.81 -10.17 -2.14
N ASN A 142 -15.59 -9.86 -1.74
CA ASN A 142 -14.50 -10.85 -1.71
C ASN A 142 -14.66 -11.80 -0.54
N SER A 143 -14.49 -13.12 -0.77
CA SER A 143 -14.64 -14.12 0.30
C SER A 143 -13.48 -14.07 1.29
N VAL A 144 -13.81 -14.06 2.59
CA VAL A 144 -12.84 -14.15 3.67
C VAL A 144 -12.37 -15.60 3.82
N LEU A 145 -11.06 -15.79 3.95
CA LEU A 145 -10.43 -17.10 4.01
C LEU A 145 -10.16 -17.55 5.46
N ASP A 146 -10.16 -18.86 5.65
CA ASP A 146 -9.68 -19.51 6.87
C ASP A 146 -8.14 -19.67 6.85
N GLU A 147 -7.57 -20.25 7.90
CA GLU A 147 -6.12 -20.50 7.99
C GLU A 147 -5.60 -21.48 6.90
N PHE A 148 -6.47 -22.23 6.24
CA PHE A 148 -6.16 -23.16 5.14
C PHE A 148 -6.47 -22.58 3.75
N ASN A 149 -6.71 -21.27 3.65
CA ASN A 149 -7.07 -20.58 2.41
C ASN A 149 -8.39 -21.06 1.79
N ARG A 150 -9.36 -21.49 2.59
CA ARG A 150 -10.70 -21.88 2.16
C ARG A 150 -11.68 -20.78 2.55
N PRO A 151 -12.72 -20.51 1.73
CA PRO A 151 -13.79 -19.58 2.10
C PRO A 151 -14.50 -20.03 3.36
N ILE A 152 -14.80 -19.09 4.25
CA ILE A 152 -15.58 -19.36 5.46
C ILE A 152 -17.05 -19.40 5.08
N VAL A 153 -17.62 -20.61 5.12
CA VAL A 153 -19.04 -20.87 4.83
C VAL A 153 -19.71 -21.43 6.08
N VAL A 154 -20.74 -20.75 6.51
CA VAL A 154 -21.54 -21.09 7.70
C VAL A 154 -22.84 -21.76 7.27
N ASN A 155 -23.16 -22.87 7.88
CA ASN A 155 -24.38 -23.62 7.61
C ASN A 155 -25.44 -23.32 8.67
N GLY A 156 -26.61 -22.85 8.26
CA GLY A 156 -27.75 -22.57 9.11
C GLY A 156 -28.00 -21.09 9.38
N ASN A 157 -29.08 -20.81 10.11
CA ASN A 157 -29.44 -19.42 10.45
C ASN A 157 -28.58 -18.91 11.61
N VAL A 158 -27.83 -17.85 11.36
CA VAL A 158 -26.92 -17.24 12.34
C VAL A 158 -27.72 -16.47 13.40
N THR A 159 -27.44 -16.76 14.66
CA THR A 159 -28.07 -16.13 15.83
C THR A 159 -27.13 -15.15 16.53
N ASP A 160 -25.89 -15.56 16.74
CA ASP A 160 -24.87 -14.72 17.37
C ASP A 160 -23.48 -14.95 16.79
N ILE A 161 -22.62 -13.93 16.89
CA ILE A 161 -21.25 -13.97 16.36
C ILE A 161 -20.31 -13.35 17.39
N SER A 162 -19.31 -14.11 17.78
CA SER A 162 -18.23 -13.65 18.64
C SER A 162 -16.86 -13.89 18.03
N MET A 163 -15.99 -12.92 18.16
CA MET A 163 -14.61 -12.99 17.69
C MET A 163 -13.66 -12.88 18.87
N SER A 164 -12.70 -13.79 18.92
CA SER A 164 -11.65 -13.80 19.95
C SER A 164 -10.44 -12.98 19.50
N GLU A 165 -9.65 -12.50 20.46
CA GLU A 165 -8.45 -11.68 20.18
C GLU A 165 -7.41 -12.40 19.30
N ASN A 166 -7.37 -13.71 19.30
CA ASN A 166 -6.46 -14.55 18.52
C ASN A 166 -6.99 -14.92 17.12
N GLY A 167 -8.04 -14.24 16.63
CA GLY A 167 -8.55 -14.43 15.27
C GLY A 167 -9.47 -15.63 15.08
N GLN A 168 -10.04 -16.18 16.16
CA GLN A 168 -11.05 -17.21 16.10
C GLN A 168 -12.44 -16.58 16.04
N ILE A 169 -13.25 -16.99 15.06
CA ILE A 169 -14.66 -16.62 14.93
C ILE A 169 -15.53 -17.78 15.42
N LYS A 170 -16.46 -17.51 16.33
CA LYS A 170 -17.50 -18.43 16.79
C LYS A 170 -18.84 -17.91 16.34
N ILE A 171 -19.56 -18.74 15.61
CA ILE A 171 -20.87 -18.39 15.05
C ILE A 171 -21.89 -19.38 15.61
N GLU A 172 -22.86 -18.84 16.33
CA GLU A 172 -23.97 -19.62 16.85
C GLU A 172 -25.09 -19.68 15.82
N THR A 173 -25.55 -20.88 15.54
CA THR A 173 -26.65 -21.15 14.59
C THR A 173 -27.78 -21.86 15.30
N SER A 174 -29.03 -21.49 14.97
CA SER A 174 -30.23 -22.12 15.57
C SER A 174 -30.36 -23.60 15.26
N ASP A 175 -29.80 -24.08 14.15
CA ASP A 175 -30.03 -25.42 13.62
C ASP A 175 -28.89 -26.39 13.92
N ARG A 176 -27.65 -25.91 14.08
CA ARG A 176 -26.45 -26.77 14.19
C ARG A 176 -25.54 -26.45 15.36
N GLY A 177 -25.95 -25.51 16.24
CA GLY A 177 -25.13 -25.11 17.38
C GLY A 177 -23.97 -24.19 16.99
N THR A 178 -22.91 -24.18 17.77
CA THR A 178 -21.76 -23.31 17.59
C THR A 178 -20.80 -23.87 16.55
N GLN A 179 -20.54 -23.10 15.49
CA GLN A 179 -19.49 -23.37 14.51
C GLN A 179 -18.30 -22.45 14.77
N THR A 180 -17.10 -23.00 14.76
CA THR A 180 -15.86 -22.25 15.02
C THR A 180 -14.98 -22.27 13.78
N PHE A 181 -14.50 -21.12 13.39
CA PHE A 181 -13.57 -20.94 12.27
C PHE A 181 -12.36 -20.13 12.71
N GLU A 182 -11.22 -20.44 12.14
CA GLU A 182 -9.98 -19.71 12.34
C GLU A 182 -9.76 -18.78 11.15
N LEU A 183 -9.76 -17.46 11.36
CA LEU A 183 -9.49 -16.49 10.30
C LEU A 183 -8.09 -16.68 9.74
N GLY A 184 -7.97 -16.60 8.43
CA GLY A 184 -6.69 -16.53 7.72
C GLY A 184 -6.05 -15.15 7.94
N ILE A 185 -5.00 -15.12 8.74
CA ILE A 185 -4.30 -13.91 9.12
C ILE A 185 -2.82 -14.06 8.81
N VAL A 186 -2.25 -13.00 8.22
CA VAL A 186 -0.83 -12.96 7.87
C VAL A 186 -0.16 -11.75 8.51
N SER A 187 1.11 -11.88 8.85
CA SER A 187 1.99 -10.79 9.25
C SER A 187 2.90 -10.41 8.07
N VAL A 188 2.89 -9.14 7.68
CA VAL A 188 3.69 -8.60 6.57
C VAL A 188 5.02 -8.10 7.11
N LYS A 189 6.11 -8.78 6.76
CA LYS A 189 7.48 -8.42 7.18
C LYS A 189 8.13 -7.37 6.28
N LYS A 190 7.85 -7.41 4.98
CA LYS A 190 8.48 -6.53 3.99
C LYS A 190 7.42 -5.83 3.13
N PRO A 191 6.79 -4.75 3.65
CA PRO A 191 5.70 -4.06 2.97
C PRO A 191 6.10 -3.41 1.63
N GLN A 192 7.39 -3.13 1.44
CA GLN A 192 7.90 -2.53 0.21
C GLN A 192 7.73 -3.41 -1.04
N PHE A 193 7.53 -4.73 -0.86
CA PHE A 193 7.31 -5.65 -1.97
C PHE A 193 5.82 -5.93 -2.23
N MET A 194 4.92 -5.45 -1.37
CA MET A 194 3.49 -5.62 -1.59
C MET A 194 2.97 -4.64 -2.63
N GLU A 195 2.20 -5.14 -3.57
CA GLU A 195 1.50 -4.34 -4.57
C GLU A 195 0.10 -4.01 -4.08
N GLN A 196 -0.27 -2.74 -4.07
CA GLN A 196 -1.64 -2.34 -3.74
C GLN A 196 -2.46 -2.31 -5.02
N LEU A 197 -3.47 -3.15 -5.05
CA LEU A 197 -4.53 -3.16 -6.05
C LEU A 197 -5.71 -2.30 -5.58
N GLY A 198 -6.68 -2.06 -6.43
CA GLY A 198 -7.92 -1.36 -6.01
C GLY A 198 -8.64 -2.07 -4.85
N GLY A 199 -9.57 -1.38 -4.18
CA GLY A 199 -10.42 -2.00 -3.14
C GLY A 199 -9.70 -2.34 -1.83
N ASN A 200 -8.70 -1.56 -1.40
CA ASN A 200 -7.93 -1.79 -0.17
C ASN A 200 -7.26 -3.16 -0.04
N VAL A 201 -7.02 -3.84 -1.16
CA VAL A 201 -6.38 -5.14 -1.18
C VAL A 201 -4.91 -5.04 -1.59
N LEU A 202 -4.09 -5.82 -0.93
CA LEU A 202 -2.67 -5.97 -1.20
C LEU A 202 -2.43 -7.33 -1.87
N ALA A 203 -1.54 -7.34 -2.84
CA ALA A 203 -1.08 -8.54 -3.53
C ALA A 203 0.40 -8.80 -3.27
N LEU A 204 0.78 -10.06 -3.35
CA LEU A 204 2.18 -10.41 -3.56
C LEU A 204 2.57 -10.08 -5.01
N PRO A 205 3.78 -9.59 -5.26
CA PRO A 205 4.26 -9.34 -6.61
C PRO A 205 4.29 -10.64 -7.40
N SER A 206 3.85 -10.60 -8.66
CA SER A 206 3.87 -11.77 -9.55
C SER A 206 5.29 -12.27 -9.87
N ASN A 207 6.30 -11.42 -9.69
CA ASN A 207 7.69 -11.65 -10.08
C ASN A 207 8.63 -12.03 -8.92
N PHE A 208 8.13 -12.45 -7.75
CA PHE A 208 8.97 -12.76 -6.60
C PHE A 208 9.99 -13.89 -6.86
N ASN A 209 9.69 -14.82 -7.79
CA ASN A 209 10.65 -15.85 -8.22
C ASN A 209 11.89 -15.29 -8.93
N GLN A 210 11.75 -14.12 -9.62
CA GLN A 210 12.87 -13.44 -10.27
C GLN A 210 13.74 -12.66 -9.27
N LEU A 211 13.18 -12.35 -8.10
CA LEU A 211 13.87 -11.62 -7.03
C LEU A 211 14.63 -12.55 -6.09
N ASN A 212 14.69 -13.87 -6.35
CA ASN A 212 15.23 -14.88 -5.46
C ASN A 212 14.67 -14.80 -4.02
N MET A 213 13.41 -14.47 -3.89
CA MET A 213 12.69 -14.35 -2.62
C MET A 213 11.54 -15.36 -2.57
N ASN A 214 11.29 -15.91 -1.41
CA ASN A 214 10.11 -16.75 -1.17
C ASN A 214 8.97 -15.88 -0.62
N ALA A 215 7.72 -16.29 -0.82
CA ALA A 215 6.56 -15.61 -0.25
C ALA A 215 6.66 -15.48 1.28
N GLU A 216 7.26 -16.47 1.95
CA GLU A 216 7.48 -16.50 3.41
C GLU A 216 8.47 -15.44 3.90
N ASP A 217 9.35 -14.90 3.02
CA ASP A 217 10.24 -13.79 3.34
C ASP A 217 9.51 -12.44 3.37
N ILE A 218 8.39 -12.34 2.67
CA ILE A 218 7.58 -11.12 2.56
C ILE A 218 6.47 -11.12 3.61
N LEU A 219 5.79 -12.24 3.76
CA LEU A 219 4.70 -12.42 4.72
C LEU A 219 4.81 -13.77 5.42
N THR A 220 4.25 -13.86 6.63
CA THR A 220 4.17 -15.10 7.41
C THR A 220 2.70 -15.37 7.76
N SER A 221 2.20 -16.55 7.40
CA SER A 221 0.87 -16.97 7.80
C SER A 221 0.88 -17.34 9.30
N LEU A 222 -0.03 -16.77 10.06
CA LEU A 222 -0.14 -16.98 11.51
C LEU A 222 -1.08 -18.15 11.79
N THR A 223 -0.55 -19.35 11.65
CA THR A 223 -1.28 -20.63 11.87
C THR A 223 -0.78 -21.36 13.11
N GLY A 224 -1.62 -22.19 13.69
CA GLY A 224 -1.24 -23.03 14.83
C GLY A 224 -0.67 -22.25 16.02
N GLY A 225 0.56 -22.54 16.42
CA GLY A 225 1.22 -21.91 17.57
C GLY A 225 1.51 -20.41 17.41
N LEU A 226 1.59 -19.91 16.17
CA LEU A 226 1.85 -18.49 15.89
C LEU A 226 0.61 -17.62 16.07
N ARG A 227 -0.58 -18.20 16.27
CA ARG A 227 -1.82 -17.42 16.50
C ARG A 227 -1.80 -16.57 17.78
N GLY A 228 -0.94 -16.89 18.74
CA GLY A 228 -0.71 -16.03 19.91
C GLY A 228 -0.12 -14.65 19.58
N GLU A 229 0.42 -14.48 18.39
CA GLU A 229 0.90 -13.16 17.92
C GLU A 229 -0.23 -12.28 17.37
N ILE A 230 -1.39 -12.87 17.06
CA ILE A 230 -2.57 -12.13 16.61
C ILE A 230 -3.13 -11.33 17.78
N SER A 231 -3.47 -10.09 17.51
CA SER A 231 -4.16 -9.25 18.48
C SER A 231 -5.21 -8.43 17.73
N MET A 232 -6.47 -8.70 18.03
CA MET A 232 -7.65 -8.21 17.33
C MET A 232 -8.73 -7.79 18.33
N THR A 233 -9.53 -6.80 17.98
CA THR A 233 -10.67 -6.33 18.77
C THR A 233 -11.93 -6.41 17.91
N GLN A 234 -12.98 -7.05 18.42
CA GLN A 234 -14.31 -7.11 17.83
C GLN A 234 -15.05 -5.79 18.03
N GLY A 235 -15.96 -5.44 17.11
CA GLY A 235 -16.82 -4.25 17.21
C GLY A 235 -16.05 -2.94 16.96
N ALA A 236 -14.91 -3.02 16.29
CA ALA A 236 -14.11 -1.86 15.93
C ALA A 236 -13.60 -1.99 14.48
N LEU A 237 -13.37 -0.85 13.84
CA LEU A 237 -12.74 -0.75 12.52
C LEU A 237 -11.51 0.16 12.60
N GLU A 238 -10.50 -0.17 11.82
CA GLU A 238 -9.33 0.67 11.66
C GLU A 238 -9.56 1.70 10.57
N GLY A 239 -9.47 3.00 10.90
CA GLY A 239 -9.50 4.07 9.93
C GLY A 239 -8.20 4.18 9.14
N SER A 240 -8.21 4.99 8.10
CA SER A 240 -7.02 5.32 7.32
C SER A 240 -5.93 5.92 8.22
N ASN A 241 -4.65 5.62 7.90
CA ASN A 241 -3.50 6.26 8.55
C ASN A 241 -3.02 7.53 7.83
N VAL A 242 -3.87 8.10 6.98
CA VAL A 242 -3.61 9.35 6.25
C VAL A 242 -3.89 10.54 7.15
N ASP A 243 -2.93 11.45 7.27
CA ASP A 243 -3.12 12.77 7.86
C ASP A 243 -3.47 13.78 6.76
N LEU A 244 -4.73 14.18 6.70
CA LEU A 244 -5.25 15.09 5.69
C LEU A 244 -4.50 16.43 5.66
N SER A 245 -4.17 16.99 6.81
CA SER A 245 -3.49 18.29 6.90
C SER A 245 -2.07 18.22 6.33
N LYS A 246 -1.38 17.13 6.61
CA LYS A 246 -0.05 16.85 6.09
C LYS A 246 -0.09 16.61 4.57
N GLU A 247 -1.03 15.80 4.08
CA GLU A 247 -1.15 15.50 2.65
C GLU A 247 -1.58 16.74 1.84
N MET A 248 -2.49 17.58 2.36
CA MET A 248 -2.86 18.86 1.74
C MET A 248 -1.67 19.83 1.66
N SER A 249 -0.87 19.90 2.71
CA SER A 249 0.36 20.72 2.72
C SER A 249 1.37 20.23 1.68
N ASN A 250 1.54 18.90 1.60
CA ASN A 250 2.38 18.25 0.59
C ASN A 250 1.88 18.53 -0.83
N LEU A 251 0.56 18.44 -1.04
CA LEU A 251 -0.07 18.72 -2.33
C LEU A 251 0.26 20.14 -2.81
N ILE A 252 0.04 21.14 -1.95
CA ILE A 252 0.32 22.54 -2.27
C ILE A 252 1.81 22.73 -2.58
N MET A 253 2.69 22.13 -1.79
CA MET A 253 4.13 22.22 -2.01
C MET A 253 4.52 21.64 -3.37
N VAL A 254 4.04 20.43 -3.70
CA VAL A 254 4.37 19.76 -4.97
C VAL A 254 3.75 20.50 -6.16
N GLN A 255 2.53 21.05 -6.03
CA GLN A 255 1.93 21.90 -7.06
C GLN A 255 2.77 23.16 -7.34
N ARG A 256 3.27 23.82 -6.29
CA ARG A 256 4.18 24.98 -6.46
C ARG A 256 5.49 24.56 -7.16
N GLN A 257 6.06 23.43 -6.78
CA GLN A 257 7.26 22.90 -7.44
C GLN A 257 7.01 22.60 -8.92
N TYR A 258 5.85 21.99 -9.23
CA TYR A 258 5.43 21.71 -10.60
C TYR A 258 5.30 23.00 -11.44
N GLN A 259 4.62 24.02 -10.90
CA GLN A 259 4.46 25.32 -11.55
C GLN A 259 5.81 26.01 -11.78
N PHE A 260 6.70 25.96 -10.78
CA PHE A 260 8.04 26.53 -10.91
C PHE A 260 8.85 25.83 -12.01
N GLN A 261 8.80 24.50 -12.05
CA GLN A 261 9.51 23.72 -13.06
C GLN A 261 8.96 23.95 -14.48
N SER A 262 7.64 24.10 -14.61
CA SER A 262 6.98 24.44 -15.87
C SER A 262 7.43 25.82 -16.38
N ARG A 263 7.50 26.83 -15.49
CA ARG A 263 8.03 28.16 -15.85
C ARG A 263 9.50 28.12 -16.26
N ALA A 264 10.32 27.29 -15.62
CA ALA A 264 11.72 27.12 -15.99
C ALA A 264 11.87 26.56 -17.40
N ILE A 265 11.00 25.63 -17.82
CA ILE A 265 10.99 25.11 -19.20
C ILE A 265 10.59 26.21 -20.20
N THR A 266 9.53 26.96 -19.92
CA THR A 266 9.11 28.07 -20.83
C THR A 266 10.17 29.14 -20.97
N MET A 267 10.87 29.51 -19.89
CA MET A 267 12.00 30.43 -19.98
C MET A 267 13.16 29.88 -20.81
N ALA A 268 13.47 28.57 -20.65
CA ALA A 268 14.51 27.93 -21.45
C ALA A 268 14.15 27.88 -22.94
N ASP A 269 12.89 27.64 -23.27
CA ASP A 269 12.37 27.62 -24.64
C ASP A 269 12.46 29.05 -25.27
N GLN A 270 12.04 30.07 -24.52
CA GLN A 270 12.16 31.48 -24.96
C GLN A 270 13.62 31.87 -25.21
N MET A 271 14.56 31.50 -24.33
CA MET A 271 15.98 31.75 -24.54
C MET A 271 16.50 31.06 -25.79
N GLN A 272 16.07 29.84 -26.04
CA GLN A 272 16.46 29.10 -27.24
C GLN A 272 15.88 29.75 -28.51
N GLY A 273 14.64 30.26 -28.43
CA GLY A 273 14.02 31.06 -29.51
C GLY A 273 14.80 32.32 -29.85
N ILE A 274 15.25 33.06 -28.81
CA ILE A 274 16.06 34.28 -29.00
C ILE A 274 17.41 33.93 -29.65
N VAL A 275 18.09 32.86 -29.17
CA VAL A 275 19.37 32.43 -29.76
C VAL A 275 19.21 32.04 -31.23
N ASN A 276 18.11 31.40 -31.60
CA ASN A 276 17.84 31.01 -32.97
C ASN A 276 17.46 32.23 -33.86
N SER A 277 16.90 33.29 -33.27
CA SER A 277 16.55 34.51 -34.04
C SER A 277 17.74 35.45 -34.31
N ILE A 278 18.85 35.28 -33.57
CA ILE A 278 20.07 36.07 -33.73
C ILE A 278 21.00 35.46 -34.81
N ARG A 279 20.72 34.24 -35.26
CA ARG A 279 21.48 33.51 -36.25
C ARG A 279 20.88 33.67 -37.65
#